data_3b8d6b230eae39e53e155a4bbbd24a97
#
_entry.id   3b8d6b230eae39e53e155a4bbbd24a97
#
_cell.length_a   1.000
_cell.length_b   1.000
_cell.length_c   1.000
_cell.angle_alpha   90.00
_cell.angle_beta   90.00
_cell.angle_gamma   90.00
#
_symmetry.space_group_name_H-M   'P 1'
#
loop_
_entity.id
_entity.type
_entity.pdbx_description
1 polymer ?
#
loop_
_entity_poly.entity_id
_entity_poly.type
_entity_poly.pdbx_seq_one_letter_code
_entity_poly.pdbx_strand_id
1 'polypeptide(L)'
;MTKMSIDKTREQLIIENRVLRSRLFDTEEALNAIRNGEVDAILVNGKEGEQVYSLSSAETPYRTFIEEMSEGAVTLTKEGVILYCNRTFADLIHLPIETVIGRHLKSFLSDGDKPKIEHILARQAHKKKDVEIISLVNSLYLKLSFSLLPSYVQGDNTVLIVTDISELKKRENELHELIVKLVHHIKALRALRIDNINETIDAEGRKNRLELANKQLYKEINKLNRVIADLKKKKIR
;
A
#
# COMPACT_ATOMS: atom_id res chain seq x y z
N MET A 1 -32.68 -44.85 -36.25
CA MET A 1 -33.31 -44.19 -35.09
C MET A 1 -34.02 -42.93 -35.58
N THR A 2 -35.34 -43.00 -35.69
CA THR A 2 -36.22 -42.02 -36.31
C THR A 2 -36.39 -40.81 -35.38
N LYS A 3 -35.99 -39.62 -35.80
CA LYS A 3 -36.32 -38.37 -35.12
C LYS A 3 -37.83 -38.17 -35.22
N MET A 4 -38.57 -38.37 -34.15
CA MET A 4 -39.95 -37.88 -34.03
C MET A 4 -39.92 -36.35 -34.03
N SER A 5 -40.29 -35.78 -35.17
CA SER A 5 -40.65 -34.35 -35.24
C SER A 5 -41.99 -34.22 -34.52
N ILE A 6 -42.01 -33.58 -33.36
CA ILE A 6 -43.22 -33.21 -32.67
C ILE A 6 -43.72 -31.96 -33.37
N ASP A 7 -44.59 -32.11 -34.36
CA ASP A 7 -45.32 -30.99 -34.99
C ASP A 7 -46.27 -30.40 -33.95
N LYS A 8 -45.87 -29.30 -33.30
CA LYS A 8 -46.71 -28.53 -32.40
C LYS A 8 -47.83 -27.87 -33.19
N THR A 9 -49.05 -27.96 -32.70
CA THR A 9 -50.20 -27.24 -33.29
C THR A 9 -50.00 -25.72 -33.19
N ARG A 10 -50.64 -24.98 -34.09
CA ARG A 10 -50.58 -23.49 -34.07
C ARG A 10 -50.98 -22.93 -32.70
N GLU A 11 -51.93 -23.50 -32.02
CA GLU A 11 -52.40 -23.09 -30.69
C GLU A 11 -51.32 -23.34 -29.63
N GLN A 12 -50.65 -24.51 -29.67
CA GLN A 12 -49.56 -24.81 -28.76
C GLN A 12 -48.37 -23.84 -28.93
N LEU A 13 -48.05 -23.48 -30.17
CA LEU A 13 -46.98 -22.48 -30.47
C LEU A 13 -47.36 -21.07 -29.96
N ILE A 14 -48.64 -20.69 -30.04
CA ILE A 14 -49.14 -19.41 -29.53
C ILE A 14 -49.02 -19.37 -28.01
N ILE A 15 -49.42 -20.43 -27.32
CA ILE A 15 -49.31 -20.56 -25.86
C ILE A 15 -47.83 -20.54 -25.43
N GLU A 16 -46.97 -21.31 -26.08
CA GLU A 16 -45.54 -21.35 -25.78
C GLU A 16 -44.90 -19.98 -26.01
N ASN A 17 -45.24 -19.29 -27.10
CA ASN A 17 -44.70 -17.95 -27.39
C ASN A 17 -45.18 -16.93 -26.34
N ARG A 18 -46.39 -17.03 -25.85
CA ARG A 18 -46.90 -16.17 -24.77
C ARG A 18 -46.15 -16.42 -23.45
N VAL A 19 -45.89 -17.68 -23.09
CA VAL A 19 -45.12 -18.07 -21.91
C VAL A 19 -43.68 -17.61 -22.02
N LEU A 20 -43.05 -17.79 -23.17
CA LEU A 20 -41.67 -17.33 -23.41
C LEU A 20 -41.54 -15.82 -23.34
N ARG A 21 -42.49 -15.08 -23.90
CA ARG A 21 -42.51 -13.62 -23.81
C ARG A 21 -42.70 -13.10 -22.38
N SER A 22 -43.57 -13.76 -21.60
CA SER A 22 -43.73 -13.44 -20.16
C SER A 22 -42.39 -13.66 -19.41
N ARG A 23 -41.77 -14.82 -19.60
CA ARG A 23 -40.47 -15.13 -18.97
C ARG A 23 -39.37 -14.15 -19.40
N LEU A 24 -39.37 -13.77 -20.68
CA LEU A 24 -38.39 -12.78 -21.17
C LEU A 24 -38.59 -11.43 -20.50
N PHE A 25 -39.85 -10.96 -20.42
CA PHE A 25 -40.21 -9.72 -19.74
C PHE A 25 -39.79 -9.73 -18.28
N ASP A 26 -40.12 -10.79 -17.54
CA ASP A 26 -39.76 -10.93 -16.10
C ASP A 26 -38.24 -10.93 -15.91
N THR A 27 -37.50 -11.56 -16.84
CA THR A 27 -36.02 -11.60 -16.79
C THR A 27 -35.42 -10.24 -17.12
N GLU A 28 -35.97 -9.52 -18.13
CA GLU A 28 -35.50 -8.19 -18.49
C GLU A 28 -35.82 -7.17 -17.36
N GLU A 29 -36.92 -7.29 -16.70
CA GLU A 29 -37.30 -6.46 -15.55
C GLU A 29 -36.32 -6.69 -14.38
N ALA A 30 -36.02 -7.97 -14.07
CA ALA A 30 -35.06 -8.33 -13.05
C ALA A 30 -33.64 -7.79 -13.37
N LEU A 31 -33.18 -7.91 -14.62
CA LEU A 31 -31.89 -7.38 -15.06
C LEU A 31 -31.85 -5.83 -14.98
N ASN A 32 -32.93 -5.15 -15.32
CA ASN A 32 -33.02 -3.70 -15.20
C ASN A 32 -33.01 -3.25 -13.75
N ALA A 33 -33.72 -3.93 -12.85
CA ALA A 33 -33.70 -3.66 -11.42
C ALA A 33 -32.27 -3.82 -10.83
N ILE A 34 -31.52 -4.85 -11.27
CA ILE A 34 -30.10 -5.05 -10.91
C ILE A 34 -29.22 -3.91 -11.44
N ARG A 35 -29.40 -3.53 -12.72
CA ARG A 35 -28.60 -2.44 -13.34
C ARG A 35 -28.85 -1.09 -12.71
N ASN A 36 -30.08 -0.85 -12.26
CA ASN A 36 -30.48 0.42 -11.63
C ASN A 36 -30.16 0.45 -10.13
N GLY A 37 -29.66 -0.65 -9.56
CA GLY A 37 -29.37 -0.74 -8.12
C GLY A 37 -30.64 -0.83 -7.25
N GLU A 38 -31.79 -1.22 -7.83
CA GLU A 38 -33.07 -1.36 -7.13
C GLU A 38 -33.16 -2.70 -6.38
N VAL A 39 -32.25 -3.65 -6.70
CA VAL A 39 -32.20 -4.98 -6.08
C VAL A 39 -30.82 -5.20 -5.49
N ASP A 40 -30.77 -5.35 -4.18
CA ASP A 40 -29.53 -5.58 -3.42
C ASP A 40 -29.17 -7.06 -3.25
N ALA A 41 -30.08 -7.99 -3.57
CA ALA A 41 -29.87 -9.41 -3.38
C ALA A 41 -30.57 -10.26 -4.42
N ILE A 42 -29.94 -11.38 -4.79
CA ILE A 42 -30.51 -12.42 -5.66
C ILE A 42 -30.75 -13.67 -4.83
N LEU A 43 -31.95 -14.25 -4.90
CA LEU A 43 -32.29 -15.55 -4.34
C LEU A 43 -31.94 -16.62 -5.36
N VAL A 44 -31.02 -17.50 -5.01
CA VAL A 44 -30.63 -18.66 -5.84
C VAL A 44 -31.07 -19.93 -5.17
N ASN A 45 -31.96 -20.69 -5.86
CA ASN A 45 -32.37 -22.02 -5.42
C ASN A 45 -31.27 -23.04 -5.76
N GLY A 46 -30.45 -23.37 -4.76
CA GLY A 46 -29.41 -24.39 -4.86
C GLY A 46 -29.86 -25.76 -4.35
N LYS A 47 -28.98 -26.76 -4.44
CA LYS A 47 -29.25 -28.12 -3.92
C LYS A 47 -29.44 -28.19 -2.40
N GLU A 48 -29.00 -27.17 -1.67
CA GLU A 48 -29.08 -27.06 -0.21
C GLU A 48 -30.17 -26.05 0.27
N GLY A 49 -31.09 -25.64 -0.62
CA GLY A 49 -32.14 -24.68 -0.34
C GLY A 49 -31.93 -23.29 -0.96
N GLU A 50 -32.76 -22.36 -0.58
CA GLU A 50 -32.68 -20.96 -1.03
C GLU A 50 -31.46 -20.27 -0.39
N GLN A 51 -30.53 -19.78 -1.22
CA GLN A 51 -29.40 -18.99 -0.80
C GLN A 51 -29.57 -17.56 -1.30
N VAL A 52 -29.40 -16.60 -0.39
CA VAL A 52 -29.47 -15.17 -0.69
C VAL A 52 -28.06 -14.66 -0.99
N TYR A 53 -27.83 -14.22 -2.21
CA TYR A 53 -26.60 -13.54 -2.62
C TYR A 53 -26.89 -12.04 -2.71
N SER A 54 -26.31 -11.26 -1.80
CA SER A 54 -26.41 -9.80 -1.88
C SER A 54 -25.36 -9.28 -2.87
N LEU A 55 -25.81 -8.51 -3.86
CA LEU A 55 -24.95 -7.92 -4.90
C LEU A 55 -24.16 -6.72 -4.37
N SER A 56 -24.73 -5.96 -3.43
CA SER A 56 -24.10 -4.78 -2.85
C SER A 56 -23.35 -5.06 -1.54
N SER A 57 -23.76 -6.10 -0.80
CA SER A 57 -23.24 -6.34 0.55
C SER A 57 -21.84 -6.95 0.59
N ALA A 58 -21.39 -7.60 -0.49
CA ALA A 58 -20.05 -8.20 -0.54
C ALA A 58 -18.96 -7.18 -0.99
N GLU A 59 -19.27 -6.29 -1.91
CA GLU A 59 -18.29 -5.32 -2.45
C GLU A 59 -18.17 -4.05 -1.61
N THR A 60 -19.26 -3.58 -1.03
CA THR A 60 -19.29 -2.33 -0.26
C THR A 60 -18.32 -2.32 0.92
N PRO A 61 -18.25 -3.36 1.78
CA PRO A 61 -17.30 -3.38 2.89
C PRO A 61 -15.85 -3.34 2.42
N TYR A 62 -15.51 -4.07 1.34
CA TYR A 62 -14.14 -4.08 0.81
C TYR A 62 -13.76 -2.76 0.16
N ARG A 63 -14.70 -2.14 -0.56
CA ARG A 63 -14.50 -0.82 -1.14
C ARG A 63 -14.32 0.23 -0.05
N THR A 64 -15.18 0.24 0.96
CA THR A 64 -15.04 1.13 2.12
C THR A 64 -13.71 0.91 2.82
N PHE A 65 -13.31 -0.35 3.02
CA PHE A 65 -12.02 -0.67 3.63
C PHE A 65 -10.84 -0.07 2.84
N ILE A 66 -10.85 -0.19 1.51
CA ILE A 66 -9.79 0.37 0.65
C ILE A 66 -9.80 1.91 0.66
N GLU A 67 -10.99 2.53 0.69
CA GLU A 67 -11.10 4.00 0.74
C GLU A 67 -10.67 4.59 2.09
N GLU A 68 -10.91 3.86 3.20
CA GLU A 68 -10.55 4.29 4.56
C GLU A 68 -9.12 3.87 4.98
N MET A 69 -8.36 3.18 4.11
CA MET A 69 -6.97 2.83 4.39
C MET A 69 -6.12 4.09 4.51
N SER A 70 -5.15 4.07 5.44
CA SER A 70 -4.14 5.13 5.60
C SER A 70 -3.05 5.10 4.54
N GLU A 71 -2.97 4.02 3.75
CA GLU A 71 -2.07 3.89 2.61
C GLU A 71 -2.80 4.17 1.30
N GLY A 72 -2.06 4.70 0.33
CA GLY A 72 -2.54 4.81 -1.04
C GLY A 72 -2.66 3.42 -1.68
N ALA A 73 -3.85 3.09 -2.21
CA ALA A 73 -4.09 1.87 -2.97
C ALA A 73 -4.31 2.22 -4.44
N VAL A 74 -3.62 1.52 -5.34
CA VAL A 74 -3.67 1.77 -6.78
C VAL A 74 -3.73 0.45 -7.53
N THR A 75 -4.54 0.37 -8.58
CA THR A 75 -4.52 -0.73 -9.54
C THR A 75 -3.96 -0.23 -10.87
N LEU A 76 -3.00 -0.96 -11.41
CA LEU A 76 -2.29 -0.63 -12.65
C LEU A 76 -2.53 -1.69 -13.71
N THR A 77 -2.57 -1.25 -14.98
CA THR A 77 -2.39 -2.16 -16.11
C THR A 77 -0.95 -2.69 -16.15
N LYS A 78 -0.71 -3.67 -16.99
CA LYS A 78 0.62 -4.22 -17.29
C LYS A 78 1.62 -3.14 -17.76
N GLU A 79 1.14 -2.14 -18.48
CA GLU A 79 1.92 -1.01 -18.99
C GLU A 79 2.17 0.05 -17.89
N GLY A 80 1.50 -0.04 -16.75
CA GLY A 80 1.63 0.91 -15.65
C GLY A 80 0.67 2.10 -15.72
N VAL A 81 -0.45 1.97 -16.44
CA VAL A 81 -1.53 2.94 -16.45
C VAL A 81 -2.43 2.72 -15.24
N ILE A 82 -2.81 3.78 -14.55
CA ILE A 82 -3.66 3.73 -13.37
C ILE A 82 -5.11 3.48 -13.77
N LEU A 83 -5.66 2.33 -13.35
CA LEU A 83 -7.06 1.96 -13.55
C LEU A 83 -7.96 2.44 -12.40
N TYR A 84 -7.43 2.39 -11.18
CA TYR A 84 -8.10 2.79 -9.97
C TYR A 84 -7.10 3.33 -8.95
N CYS A 85 -7.53 4.27 -8.15
CA CYS A 85 -6.82 4.67 -6.93
C CYS A 85 -7.84 5.06 -5.85
N ASN A 86 -7.47 4.84 -4.56
CA ASN A 86 -8.26 5.32 -3.44
C ASN A 86 -7.98 6.81 -3.18
N ARG A 87 -8.82 7.41 -2.32
CA ARG A 87 -8.70 8.81 -1.94
C ARG A 87 -7.34 9.14 -1.32
N THR A 88 -6.81 8.28 -0.48
CA THR A 88 -5.52 8.47 0.18
C THR A 88 -4.37 8.63 -0.83
N PHE A 89 -4.37 7.86 -1.92
CA PHE A 89 -3.37 8.04 -2.98
C PHE A 89 -3.50 9.39 -3.68
N ALA A 90 -4.71 9.81 -4.00
CA ALA A 90 -4.98 11.10 -4.63
C ALA A 90 -4.53 12.28 -3.72
N ASP A 91 -4.81 12.17 -2.43
CA ASP A 91 -4.38 13.14 -1.42
C ASP A 91 -2.85 13.19 -1.27
N LEU A 92 -2.15 12.03 -1.30
CA LEU A 92 -0.68 11.96 -1.26
C LEU A 92 -0.01 12.68 -2.43
N ILE A 93 -0.59 12.61 -3.62
CA ILE A 93 -0.05 13.29 -4.80
C ILE A 93 -0.65 14.69 -5.03
N HIS A 94 -1.60 15.11 -4.18
CA HIS A 94 -2.32 16.39 -4.24
C HIS A 94 -3.02 16.63 -5.58
N LEU A 95 -3.65 15.61 -6.14
CA LEU A 95 -4.39 15.68 -7.39
C LEU A 95 -5.77 15.05 -7.25
N PRO A 96 -6.81 15.59 -7.92
CA PRO A 96 -8.12 14.95 -7.98
C PRO A 96 -8.05 13.56 -8.62
N ILE A 97 -8.85 12.61 -8.11
CA ILE A 97 -8.89 11.22 -8.59
C ILE A 97 -9.13 11.16 -10.11
N GLU A 98 -10.02 12.02 -10.62
CA GLU A 98 -10.38 12.07 -12.04
C GLU A 98 -9.19 12.43 -12.94
N THR A 99 -8.22 13.16 -12.41
CA THR A 99 -7.00 13.53 -13.16
C THR A 99 -5.91 12.49 -13.04
N VAL A 100 -6.02 11.57 -12.09
CA VAL A 100 -5.05 10.51 -11.81
C VAL A 100 -5.35 9.26 -12.62
N ILE A 101 -6.62 8.87 -12.67
CA ILE A 101 -7.08 7.70 -13.44
C ILE A 101 -6.78 7.89 -14.92
N GLY A 102 -6.27 6.84 -15.56
CA GLY A 102 -5.87 6.85 -16.97
C GLY A 102 -4.47 7.40 -17.22
N ARG A 103 -3.80 8.00 -16.23
CA ARG A 103 -2.40 8.42 -16.37
C ARG A 103 -1.44 7.27 -16.06
N HIS A 104 -0.26 7.38 -16.63
CA HIS A 104 0.82 6.44 -16.34
C HIS A 104 1.48 6.78 -14.98
N LEU A 105 1.72 5.76 -14.13
CA LEU A 105 2.35 5.94 -12.82
C LEU A 105 3.65 6.75 -12.87
N LYS A 106 4.45 6.58 -13.94
CA LYS A 106 5.71 7.32 -14.15
C LYS A 106 5.54 8.84 -14.15
N SER A 107 4.37 9.37 -14.50
CA SER A 107 4.14 10.83 -14.53
C SER A 107 4.21 11.46 -13.14
N PHE A 108 4.12 10.64 -12.09
CA PHE A 108 4.17 11.06 -10.68
C PHE A 108 5.52 10.76 -10.01
N LEU A 109 6.54 10.33 -10.79
CA LEU A 109 7.84 9.91 -10.26
C LEU A 109 8.96 10.81 -10.74
N SER A 110 10.03 10.89 -9.94
CA SER A 110 11.27 11.54 -10.34
C SER A 110 11.92 10.82 -11.53
N ASP A 111 12.68 11.53 -12.36
CA ASP A 111 13.36 10.92 -13.51
C ASP A 111 14.32 9.80 -13.08
N GLY A 112 14.94 9.93 -11.91
CA GLY A 112 15.83 8.91 -11.36
C GLY A 112 15.12 7.63 -10.89
N ASP A 113 13.83 7.70 -10.57
CA ASP A 113 13.06 6.56 -10.09
C ASP A 113 12.25 5.85 -11.18
N LYS A 114 11.98 6.52 -12.31
CA LYS A 114 11.27 5.94 -13.46
C LYS A 114 11.83 4.60 -13.92
N PRO A 115 13.17 4.43 -14.11
CA PRO A 115 13.73 3.15 -14.56
C PRO A 115 13.52 2.00 -13.58
N LYS A 116 13.49 2.29 -12.26
CA LYS A 116 13.25 1.29 -11.22
C LYS A 116 11.86 0.68 -11.38
N ILE A 117 10.86 1.54 -11.61
CA ILE A 117 9.47 1.13 -11.76
C ILE A 117 9.26 0.38 -13.07
N GLU A 118 9.84 0.85 -14.19
CA GLU A 118 9.80 0.14 -15.47
C GLU A 118 10.35 -1.28 -15.36
N HIS A 119 11.49 -1.43 -14.71
CA HIS A 119 12.09 -2.74 -14.50
C HIS A 119 11.21 -3.68 -13.65
N ILE A 120 10.46 -3.15 -12.68
CA ILE A 120 9.54 -3.94 -11.86
C ILE A 120 8.33 -4.36 -12.67
N LEU A 121 7.71 -3.45 -13.41
CA LEU A 121 6.54 -3.72 -14.25
C LEU A 121 6.89 -4.70 -15.38
N ALA A 122 8.03 -4.51 -16.05
CA ALA A 122 8.48 -5.37 -17.15
C ALA A 122 8.76 -6.82 -16.72
N ARG A 123 9.21 -7.03 -15.49
CA ARG A 123 9.56 -8.38 -15.00
C ARG A 123 8.38 -9.23 -14.57
N GLN A 124 7.15 -8.69 -14.51
CA GLN A 124 5.96 -9.42 -14.03
C GLN A 124 6.30 -10.35 -12.85
N ALA A 125 6.97 -9.80 -11.85
CA ALA A 125 7.49 -10.63 -10.76
C ALA A 125 6.32 -11.17 -9.95
N HIS A 126 6.10 -12.47 -9.97
CA HIS A 126 5.12 -13.19 -9.15
C HIS A 126 5.32 -13.03 -7.64
N LYS A 127 6.35 -12.28 -7.23
CA LYS A 127 6.65 -11.99 -5.82
C LYS A 127 6.45 -10.51 -5.54
N LYS A 128 5.89 -10.22 -4.37
CA LYS A 128 5.79 -8.88 -3.82
C LYS A 128 7.16 -8.19 -3.88
N LYS A 129 7.19 -6.96 -4.42
CA LYS A 129 8.40 -6.13 -4.48
C LYS A 129 8.14 -4.78 -3.86
N ASP A 130 9.03 -4.38 -2.99
CA ASP A 130 9.03 -3.06 -2.35
C ASP A 130 10.15 -2.20 -2.94
N VAL A 131 9.84 -0.94 -3.22
CA VAL A 131 10.80 0.07 -3.69
C VAL A 131 10.54 1.37 -2.95
N GLU A 132 11.60 1.97 -2.43
CA GLU A 132 11.53 3.33 -1.88
C GLU A 132 11.83 4.34 -2.98
N ILE A 133 10.98 5.35 -3.09
CA ILE A 133 11.11 6.44 -4.06
C ILE A 133 10.85 7.79 -3.42
N ILE A 134 11.27 8.86 -4.10
CA ILE A 134 10.91 10.23 -3.79
C ILE A 134 9.86 10.68 -4.81
N SER A 135 8.68 11.10 -4.34
CA SER A 135 7.64 11.65 -5.20
C SER A 135 8.06 13.00 -5.79
N LEU A 136 7.83 13.20 -7.08
CA LEU A 136 8.06 14.48 -7.77
C LEU A 136 7.20 15.63 -7.23
N VAL A 137 5.95 15.32 -6.90
CA VAL A 137 4.93 16.35 -6.63
C VAL A 137 5.18 17.07 -5.31
N ASN A 138 5.66 16.34 -4.29
CA ASN A 138 5.75 16.89 -2.92
C ASN A 138 7.08 16.64 -2.22
N SER A 139 8.08 16.09 -2.91
CA SER A 139 9.34 15.63 -2.29
C SER A 139 9.11 14.66 -1.13
N LEU A 140 8.02 13.91 -1.16
CA LEU A 140 7.71 12.88 -0.17
C LEU A 140 8.54 11.63 -0.42
N TYR A 141 8.93 10.97 0.66
CA TYR A 141 9.52 9.63 0.58
C TYR A 141 8.40 8.61 0.60
N LEU A 142 8.21 7.90 -0.51
CA LEU A 142 7.16 6.90 -0.67
C LEU A 142 7.77 5.51 -0.77
N LYS A 143 7.17 4.55 -0.07
CA LYS A 143 7.42 3.13 -0.26
C LYS A 143 6.32 2.57 -1.16
N LEU A 144 6.71 2.00 -2.29
CA LEU A 144 5.82 1.35 -3.26
C LEU A 144 5.94 -0.16 -3.12
N SER A 145 4.83 -0.83 -2.82
CA SER A 145 4.74 -2.29 -2.71
C SER A 145 3.88 -2.83 -3.84
N PHE A 146 4.51 -3.55 -4.78
CA PHE A 146 3.86 -4.13 -5.96
C PHE A 146 3.44 -5.57 -5.69
N SER A 147 2.22 -5.94 -6.10
CA SER A 147 1.68 -7.30 -6.07
C SER A 147 0.85 -7.57 -7.31
N LEU A 148 1.06 -8.71 -7.97
CA LEU A 148 0.24 -9.13 -9.12
C LEU A 148 -1.11 -9.64 -8.65
N LEU A 149 -2.18 -9.22 -9.31
CA LEU A 149 -3.48 -9.84 -9.18
C LEU A 149 -3.49 -11.17 -9.93
N PRO A 150 -4.14 -12.21 -9.38
CA PRO A 150 -4.33 -13.47 -10.10
C PRO A 150 -5.12 -13.25 -11.39
N SER A 151 -4.69 -13.87 -12.50
CA SER A 151 -5.24 -13.65 -13.86
C SER A 151 -6.73 -13.98 -14.01
N TYR A 152 -7.31 -14.77 -13.09
CA TYR A 152 -8.74 -15.08 -13.10
C TYR A 152 -9.64 -13.91 -12.59
N VAL A 153 -9.05 -12.85 -12.02
CA VAL A 153 -9.84 -11.72 -11.49
C VAL A 153 -10.07 -10.64 -12.55
N GLN A 154 -9.06 -10.21 -13.29
CA GLN A 154 -9.17 -9.24 -14.42
C GLN A 154 -7.81 -9.05 -15.12
N GLY A 155 -7.35 -10.01 -15.91
CA GLY A 155 -6.09 -9.86 -16.65
C GLY A 155 -4.85 -9.72 -15.74
N ASP A 156 -3.70 -9.41 -16.35
CA ASP A 156 -2.41 -9.27 -15.64
C ASP A 156 -2.27 -7.88 -14.98
N ASN A 157 -3.23 -7.49 -14.13
CA ASN A 157 -3.19 -6.22 -13.42
C ASN A 157 -2.30 -6.29 -12.17
N THR A 158 -1.70 -5.17 -11.83
CA THR A 158 -0.83 -5.05 -10.65
C THR A 158 -1.50 -4.17 -9.60
N VAL A 159 -1.54 -4.65 -8.36
CA VAL A 159 -1.89 -3.83 -7.20
C VAL A 159 -0.63 -3.18 -6.66
N LEU A 160 -0.72 -1.90 -6.37
CA LEU A 160 0.31 -1.09 -5.78
C LEU A 160 -0.21 -0.48 -4.48
N ILE A 161 0.50 -0.72 -3.38
CA ILE A 161 0.29 -0.01 -2.12
C ILE A 161 1.38 1.05 -1.97
N VAL A 162 0.96 2.25 -1.63
CA VAL A 162 1.82 3.43 -1.49
C VAL A 162 1.78 3.90 -0.06
N THR A 163 2.90 3.79 0.65
CA THR A 163 3.03 4.21 2.04
C THR A 163 3.93 5.45 2.12
N ASP A 164 3.48 6.51 2.78
CA ASP A 164 4.33 7.65 3.11
C ASP A 164 5.30 7.27 4.22
N ILE A 165 6.59 7.30 3.91
CA ILE A 165 7.69 7.03 4.84
C ILE A 165 8.52 8.28 5.15
N SER A 166 8.00 9.48 4.86
CA SER A 166 8.74 10.73 5.03
C SER A 166 9.13 10.98 6.49
N GLU A 167 8.22 10.71 7.42
CA GLU A 167 8.51 10.82 8.85
C GLU A 167 9.56 9.78 9.30
N LEU A 168 9.49 8.56 8.78
CA LEU A 168 10.48 7.52 9.05
C LEU A 168 11.87 7.94 8.55
N LYS A 169 11.96 8.45 7.33
CA LYS A 169 13.21 8.94 6.74
C LYS A 169 13.79 10.13 7.50
N LYS A 170 12.93 11.05 7.94
CA LYS A 170 13.34 12.17 8.79
C LYS A 170 13.99 11.67 10.09
N ARG A 171 13.35 10.70 10.76
CA ARG A 171 13.90 10.10 11.99
C ARG A 171 15.20 9.33 11.74
N GLU A 172 15.31 8.61 10.63
CA GLU A 172 16.56 7.94 10.24
C GLU A 172 17.70 8.94 10.06
N ASN A 173 17.45 10.07 9.39
CA ASN A 173 18.44 11.13 9.19
C ASN A 173 18.83 11.79 10.50
N GLU A 174 17.87 12.13 11.37
CA GLU A 174 18.14 12.68 12.71
C GLU A 174 18.99 11.73 13.55
N LEU A 175 18.68 10.42 13.51
CA LEU A 175 19.48 9.41 14.20
C LEU A 175 20.90 9.32 13.63
N HIS A 176 21.04 9.38 12.31
CA HIS A 176 22.35 9.35 11.65
C HIS A 176 23.22 10.56 12.06
N GLU A 177 22.63 11.76 12.08
CA GLU A 177 23.33 12.96 12.56
C GLU A 177 23.80 12.84 14.01
N LEU A 178 22.93 12.27 14.88
CA LEU A 178 23.30 12.03 16.28
C LEU A 178 24.45 11.04 16.41
N ILE A 179 24.44 9.96 15.62
CA ILE A 179 25.55 9.00 15.59
C ILE A 179 26.85 9.66 15.15
N VAL A 180 26.83 10.49 14.11
CA VAL A 180 28.01 11.22 13.63
C VAL A 180 28.56 12.15 14.71
N LYS A 181 27.68 12.93 15.36
CA LYS A 181 28.06 13.81 16.49
C LYS A 181 28.69 13.01 17.64
N LEU A 182 28.08 11.86 18.00
CA LEU A 182 28.60 11.00 19.04
C LEU A 182 29.99 10.43 18.72
N VAL A 183 30.19 9.97 17.49
CA VAL A 183 31.50 9.48 17.04
C VAL A 183 32.57 10.57 17.11
N HIS A 184 32.18 11.81 16.75
CA HIS A 184 33.09 12.96 16.87
C HIS A 184 33.47 13.24 18.33
N HIS A 185 32.48 13.26 19.26
CA HIS A 185 32.74 13.44 20.68
C HIS A 185 33.61 12.36 21.28
N ILE A 186 33.38 11.09 20.89
CA ILE A 186 34.21 9.97 21.34
C ILE A 186 35.66 10.13 20.89
N LYS A 187 35.87 10.58 19.63
CA LYS A 187 37.22 10.85 19.11
C LYS A 187 37.89 11.98 19.87
N ALA A 188 37.18 13.08 20.13
CA ALA A 188 37.70 14.19 20.91
C ALA A 188 38.07 13.79 22.35
N LEU A 189 37.18 13.02 23.02
CA LEU A 189 37.45 12.51 24.38
C LEU A 189 38.67 11.55 24.42
N ARG A 190 38.84 10.73 23.38
CA ARG A 190 40.01 9.86 23.26
C ARG A 190 41.32 10.66 23.07
N ALA A 191 41.30 11.71 22.24
CA ALA A 191 42.43 12.61 22.07
C ALA A 191 42.80 13.29 23.38
N LEU A 192 41.82 13.88 24.10
CA LEU A 192 42.07 14.47 25.42
C LEU A 192 42.61 13.47 26.45
N ARG A 193 42.20 12.20 26.37
CA ARG A 193 42.73 11.15 27.25
C ARG A 193 44.19 10.82 26.92
N ILE A 194 44.57 10.81 25.65
CA ILE A 194 45.94 10.58 25.21
C ILE A 194 46.83 11.75 25.61
N ASP A 195 46.37 13.00 25.43
CA ASP A 195 47.14 14.20 25.82
C ASP A 195 47.36 14.26 27.34
N ASN A 196 46.34 13.87 28.15
CA ASN A 196 46.48 13.77 29.62
C ASN A 196 47.41 12.62 30.09
N ILE A 197 47.62 11.58 29.30
CA ILE A 197 48.57 10.50 29.62
C ILE A 197 50.01 10.94 29.31
N ASN A 198 50.15 11.83 28.35
CA ASN A 198 51.50 12.33 27.95
C ASN A 198 51.99 13.50 28.85
N GLU A 199 51.07 14.23 29.49
CA GLU A 199 51.47 15.22 30.51
C GLU A 199 51.80 14.50 31.82
N THR A 200 53.05 14.24 32.03
CA THR A 200 53.62 13.64 33.23
C THR A 200 53.38 14.51 34.48
N ILE A 201 53.07 13.83 35.60
CA ILE A 201 53.26 14.26 37.01
C ILE A 201 52.15 15.16 37.58
N ASP A 202 51.09 14.56 37.96
CA ASP A 202 50.44 14.72 39.25
C ASP A 202 49.35 13.66 39.44
N ALA A 203 49.55 12.67 40.26
CA ALA A 203 48.67 11.52 40.39
C ALA A 203 47.25 11.85 40.91
N GLU A 204 47.10 12.94 41.68
CA GLU A 204 45.85 13.34 42.27
C GLU A 204 44.96 14.16 41.32
N GLY A 205 45.57 15.04 40.58
CA GLY A 205 44.86 15.80 39.53
C GLY A 205 44.36 14.92 38.38
N ARG A 206 45.07 13.83 38.07
CA ARG A 206 44.67 12.83 37.06
C ARG A 206 43.44 12.06 37.45
N LYS A 207 43.30 11.65 38.72
CA LYS A 207 42.19 10.89 39.23
C LYS A 207 40.89 11.70 39.15
N ASN A 208 40.92 12.95 39.61
CA ASN A 208 39.76 13.84 39.57
C ASN A 208 39.29 14.18 38.15
N ARG A 209 40.17 14.37 37.20
CA ARG A 209 39.81 14.63 35.79
C ARG A 209 39.24 13.40 35.11
N LEU A 210 39.77 12.20 35.36
CA LEU A 210 39.27 10.93 34.85
C LEU A 210 37.86 10.60 35.40
N GLU A 211 37.62 10.85 36.68
CA GLU A 211 36.31 10.67 37.29
C GLU A 211 35.25 11.63 36.67
N LEU A 212 35.63 12.87 36.44
CA LEU A 212 34.73 13.87 35.83
C LEU A 212 34.39 13.49 34.38
N ALA A 213 35.37 13.08 33.57
CA ALA A 213 35.19 12.66 32.19
C ALA A 213 34.32 11.39 32.10
N ASN A 214 34.54 10.41 32.97
CA ASN A 214 33.70 9.20 33.04
C ASN A 214 32.26 9.55 33.43
N LYS A 215 32.04 10.45 34.39
CA LYS A 215 30.72 10.89 34.82
C LYS A 215 29.94 11.60 33.70
N GLN A 216 30.64 12.37 32.87
CA GLN A 216 30.04 12.98 31.66
C GLN A 216 29.71 11.93 30.60
N LEU A 217 30.62 10.99 30.33
CA LEU A 217 30.40 9.90 29.38
C LEU A 217 29.19 9.04 29.76
N TYR A 218 29.07 8.68 31.03
CA TYR A 218 27.91 7.93 31.53
C TYR A 218 26.59 8.70 31.37
N LYS A 219 26.59 10.04 31.60
CA LYS A 219 25.40 10.85 31.37
C LYS A 219 24.96 10.86 29.90
N GLU A 220 25.92 10.95 28.97
CA GLU A 220 25.62 10.93 27.54
C GLU A 220 25.15 9.57 27.04
N ILE A 221 25.79 8.47 27.46
CA ILE A 221 25.36 7.09 27.15
C ILE A 221 23.94 6.85 27.65
N ASN A 222 23.62 7.28 28.87
CA ASN A 222 22.28 7.13 29.43
C ASN A 222 21.22 7.94 28.67
N LYS A 223 21.58 9.14 28.20
CA LYS A 223 20.71 9.97 27.37
C LYS A 223 20.43 9.31 26.00
N LEU A 224 21.45 8.77 25.37
CA LEU A 224 21.34 8.01 24.12
C LEU A 224 20.52 6.74 24.25
N ASN A 225 20.74 5.97 25.31
CA ASN A 225 19.99 4.74 25.57
C ASN A 225 18.49 5.02 25.76
N ARG A 226 18.10 6.16 26.38
CA ARG A 226 16.70 6.59 26.45
C ARG A 226 16.14 6.89 25.08
N VAL A 227 16.86 7.64 24.24
CA VAL A 227 16.42 7.94 22.87
C VAL A 227 16.24 6.68 22.03
N ILE A 228 17.20 5.74 22.11
CA ILE A 228 17.12 4.45 21.42
C ILE A 228 15.93 3.62 21.90
N ALA A 229 15.66 3.60 23.21
CA ALA A 229 14.52 2.89 23.78
C ALA A 229 13.18 3.47 23.30
N ASP A 230 13.07 4.79 23.24
CA ASP A 230 11.88 5.48 22.75
C ASP A 230 11.65 5.28 21.25
N LEU A 231 12.73 5.27 20.46
CA LEU A 231 12.66 4.96 19.02
C LEU A 231 12.24 3.50 18.77
N LYS A 232 12.76 2.55 19.56
CA LYS A 232 12.33 1.14 19.48
C LYS A 232 10.85 0.95 19.83
N LYS A 233 10.33 1.63 20.85
CA LYS A 233 8.91 1.58 21.22
C LYS A 233 8.00 2.17 20.13
N LYS A 234 8.44 3.21 19.44
CA LYS A 234 7.68 3.83 18.32
C LYS A 234 7.71 3.01 17.02
N LYS A 235 8.68 2.09 16.85
CA LYS A 235 8.78 1.21 15.66
C LYS A 235 7.88 -0.04 15.75
N ILE A 236 7.35 -0.35 16.95
CA ILE A 236 6.50 -1.54 17.23
C ILE A 236 5.00 -1.17 17.28
N ARG A 237 4.67 0.11 17.24
CA ARG A 237 3.30 0.62 17.03
C ARG A 237 3.11 1.06 15.58
#